data_47f89de8950ede1d6ac995c7212787c6
#
_entry.id   47f89de8950ede1d6ac995c7212787c6
#
_cell.length_a   1.000
_cell.length_b   1.000
_cell.length_c   1.000
_cell.angle_alpha   90.00
_cell.angle_beta   90.00
_cell.angle_gamma   90.00
#
_symmetry.space_group_name_H-M   'P 1'
#
loop_
_entity.id
_entity.type
_entity.pdbx_description
1 polymer ?
#
loop_
_entity_poly.entity_id
_entity_poly.type
_entity_poly.pdbx_seq_one_letter_code
_entity_poly.pdbx_strand_id
1 'polypeptide(L)'
;WFADWQNFIIQHNPTPSVGRGGYDAKTGVGGAHENDLRDHARGRIYRIVWDKAGNVAKASQGDTAAELVAGLSGSTQYGRLRAQRLIVEGKKKDLAPALRDLVVKSAADVAAIHALWSLQGLGELNATTHQAALYSSVAPLRRNAIRALGADAESQKLFFGAGVVADKDAATRLAAFVKLADFPTSPEVQTLVRQLSADAAVKS
;
A
#
# COMPACT_ATOMS: atom_id res chain seq x y z
N TRP A 1 1.96 16.31 9.81
CA TRP A 1 0.94 17.27 9.47
C TRP A 1 -0.29 17.02 10.34
N PHE A 2 -0.93 18.07 10.86
CA PHE A 2 -2.24 17.99 11.48
C PHE A 2 -3.08 19.21 11.09
N ALA A 3 -4.38 19.03 11.01
CA ALA A 3 -5.33 20.08 10.69
C ALA A 3 -5.93 20.60 12.01
N ASP A 4 -6.00 21.90 12.12
CA ASP A 4 -6.73 22.61 13.18
C ASP A 4 -7.82 23.44 12.50
N TRP A 5 -9.05 23.15 12.82
CA TRP A 5 -10.21 23.87 12.28
C TRP A 5 -10.77 24.93 13.22
N GLN A 6 -10.08 25.20 14.32
CA GLN A 6 -10.38 26.28 15.25
C GLN A 6 -11.89 26.49 15.50
N ASN A 7 -12.58 25.44 15.91
CA ASN A 7 -13.98 25.54 16.29
C ASN A 7 -14.12 25.63 17.81
N PHE A 8 -15.02 26.53 18.24
CA PHE A 8 -15.42 26.64 19.63
C PHE A 8 -16.17 25.37 20.10
N ILE A 9 -16.81 24.68 19.17
CA ILE A 9 -17.58 23.48 19.44
C ILE A 9 -17.04 22.36 18.57
N ILE A 10 -16.53 21.32 19.22
CA ILE A 10 -16.22 20.05 18.56
C ILE A 10 -17.53 19.28 18.44
N GLN A 11 -18.09 19.23 17.24
CA GLN A 11 -19.33 18.55 16.99
C GLN A 11 -19.05 17.22 16.29
N HIS A 12 -19.06 16.15 17.08
CA HIS A 12 -18.86 14.80 16.58
C HIS A 12 -20.18 14.11 16.21
N ASN A 13 -21.27 14.52 16.84
CA ASN A 13 -22.61 13.96 16.64
C ASN A 13 -23.61 15.05 16.25
N PRO A 14 -24.77 14.69 15.68
CA PRO A 14 -25.84 15.65 15.43
C PRO A 14 -26.15 16.44 16.71
N THR A 15 -26.25 17.75 16.58
CA THR A 15 -26.64 18.60 17.69
C THR A 15 -28.03 18.18 18.16
N PRO A 16 -28.25 17.93 19.47
CA PRO A 16 -29.58 17.67 19.96
C PRO A 16 -30.53 18.79 19.58
N SER A 17 -31.76 18.45 19.19
CA SER A 17 -32.79 19.43 18.88
C SER A 17 -33.08 20.31 20.11
N VAL A 18 -33.59 21.51 19.90
CA VAL A 18 -33.92 22.48 20.96
C VAL A 18 -34.70 21.85 22.09
N GLY A 19 -35.67 20.97 21.81
CA GLY A 19 -36.45 20.25 22.82
C GLY A 19 -35.72 19.21 23.65
N ARG A 20 -34.43 18.97 23.35
CA ARG A 20 -33.57 18.00 24.05
C ARG A 20 -32.30 18.65 24.63
N GLY A 21 -32.32 19.93 24.94
CA GLY A 21 -31.22 20.68 25.49
C GLY A 21 -30.18 21.14 24.46
N GLY A 22 -30.47 21.00 23.17
CA GLY A 22 -29.67 21.55 22.08
C GLY A 22 -30.10 22.97 21.70
N TYR A 23 -29.46 23.54 20.72
CA TYR A 23 -29.79 24.84 20.16
C TYR A 23 -30.17 24.67 18.68
N ASP A 24 -30.87 25.67 18.17
CA ASP A 24 -31.28 25.67 16.77
C ASP A 24 -30.08 25.83 15.85
N ALA A 25 -29.80 24.80 15.08
CA ALA A 25 -28.66 24.77 14.17
C ALA A 25 -29.18 24.59 12.73
N LYS A 26 -28.73 25.43 11.83
CA LYS A 26 -28.99 25.27 10.40
C LYS A 26 -28.20 24.11 9.85
N THR A 27 -28.80 23.35 8.95
CA THR A 27 -28.11 22.29 8.22
C THR A 27 -27.47 22.87 6.97
N GLY A 28 -26.17 22.85 6.90
CA GLY A 28 -25.39 23.29 5.74
C GLY A 28 -25.14 22.19 4.72
N VAL A 29 -24.20 22.43 3.81
CA VAL A 29 -23.82 21.50 2.74
C VAL A 29 -23.34 20.18 3.33
N GLY A 30 -23.84 19.05 2.81
CA GLY A 30 -23.48 17.72 3.29
C GLY A 30 -24.10 17.32 4.63
N GLY A 31 -25.16 18.04 5.09
CA GLY A 31 -25.83 17.76 6.37
C GLY A 31 -25.07 18.26 7.60
N ALA A 32 -24.03 19.08 7.41
CA ALA A 32 -23.28 19.66 8.52
C ALA A 32 -24.12 20.70 9.26
N HIS A 33 -24.05 20.67 10.60
CA HIS A 33 -24.68 21.70 11.40
C HIS A 33 -23.88 23.01 11.31
N GLU A 34 -24.55 24.08 10.91
CA GLU A 34 -23.99 25.42 10.85
C GLU A 34 -24.50 26.26 12.01
N ASN A 35 -23.63 26.96 12.68
CA ASN A 35 -23.96 28.00 13.66
C ASN A 35 -22.90 29.10 13.63
N ASP A 36 -23.24 30.26 14.19
CA ASP A 36 -22.37 31.44 14.19
C ASP A 36 -21.09 31.27 15.01
N LEU A 37 -20.99 30.19 15.81
CA LEU A 37 -19.78 29.86 16.57
C LEU A 37 -18.77 29.04 15.75
N ARG A 38 -19.14 28.60 14.55
CA ARG A 38 -18.23 27.94 13.64
C ARG A 38 -17.38 28.95 12.87
N ASP A 39 -16.10 28.82 12.99
CA ASP A 39 -15.15 29.59 12.19
C ASP A 39 -14.89 28.86 10.85
N HIS A 40 -15.53 29.35 9.79
CA HIS A 40 -15.34 28.82 8.43
C HIS A 40 -14.14 29.43 7.70
N ALA A 41 -13.48 30.45 8.28
CA ALA A 41 -12.47 31.23 7.59
C ALA A 41 -11.01 30.92 8.04
N ARG A 42 -10.81 30.26 9.18
CA ARG A 42 -9.51 30.17 9.83
C ARG A 42 -9.03 28.74 10.08
N GLY A 43 -9.37 27.83 9.21
CA GLY A 43 -8.75 26.50 9.20
C GLY A 43 -7.25 26.59 8.98
N ARG A 44 -6.45 25.80 9.72
CA ARG A 44 -5.00 25.79 9.61
C ARG A 44 -4.49 24.38 9.44
N ILE A 45 -3.40 24.26 8.66
CA ILE A 45 -2.65 23.02 8.54
C ILE A 45 -1.26 23.26 9.10
N TYR A 46 -0.91 22.53 10.13
CA TYR A 46 0.42 22.60 10.76
C TYR A 46 1.29 21.43 10.33
N ARG A 47 2.58 21.70 10.20
CA ARG A 47 3.61 20.68 10.06
C ARG A 47 4.51 20.69 11.28
N ILE A 48 4.55 19.59 12.01
CA ILE A 48 5.56 19.39 13.04
C ILE A 48 6.85 18.99 12.31
N VAL A 49 7.91 19.71 12.57
CA VAL A 49 9.25 19.46 12.02
C VAL A 49 10.20 19.31 13.19
N TRP A 50 11.03 18.27 13.13
CA TRP A 50 12.15 18.21 14.05
C TRP A 50 13.22 19.21 13.61
N ASP A 51 13.64 20.11 14.51
CA ASP A 51 14.56 21.21 14.24
C ASP A 51 15.96 20.73 13.80
N LYS A 52 16.36 19.52 14.21
CA LYS A 52 17.63 18.89 13.85
C LYS A 52 17.55 17.98 12.61
N ALA A 53 16.43 17.97 11.90
CA ALA A 53 16.22 17.07 10.74
C ALA A 53 17.15 17.37 9.54
N GLY A 54 17.89 18.48 9.54
CA GLY A 54 18.70 18.91 8.39
C GLY A 54 17.83 19.24 7.16
N ASN A 55 18.49 19.36 6.00
CA ASN A 55 17.78 19.57 4.73
C ASN A 55 17.08 18.27 4.31
N VAL A 56 15.77 18.23 4.42
CA VAL A 56 14.98 17.15 3.82
C VAL A 56 15.06 17.31 2.31
N ALA A 57 15.60 16.30 1.63
CA ALA A 57 15.65 16.29 0.17
C ALA A 57 14.24 16.51 -0.39
N LYS A 58 14.10 17.47 -1.30
CA LYS A 58 12.84 17.66 -2.03
C LYS A 58 12.60 16.42 -2.88
N ALA A 59 11.38 15.87 -2.81
CA ALA A 59 10.99 14.80 -3.73
C ALA A 59 11.13 15.33 -5.17
N SER A 60 11.69 14.52 -6.06
CA SER A 60 11.66 14.82 -7.48
C SER A 60 10.22 15.04 -7.92
N GLN A 61 9.96 16.12 -8.63
CA GLN A 61 8.62 16.45 -9.14
C GLN A 61 8.53 16.27 -10.66
N GLY A 62 9.58 15.74 -11.29
CA GLY A 62 9.60 15.49 -12.71
C GLY A 62 8.64 14.38 -13.14
N ASP A 63 8.12 14.48 -14.35
CA ASP A 63 7.12 13.58 -14.93
C ASP A 63 7.61 12.86 -16.19
N THR A 64 8.88 13.04 -16.57
CA THR A 64 9.48 12.28 -17.65
C THR A 64 9.63 10.81 -17.27
N ALA A 65 9.70 9.94 -18.26
CA ALA A 65 9.88 8.50 -18.07
C ALA A 65 11.03 8.16 -17.11
N ALA A 66 12.20 8.76 -17.35
CA ALA A 66 13.40 8.53 -16.54
C ALA A 66 13.22 9.04 -15.10
N GLU A 67 12.63 10.23 -14.91
CA GLU A 67 12.40 10.82 -13.58
C GLU A 67 11.38 10.00 -12.77
N LEU A 68 10.35 9.46 -13.41
CA LEU A 68 9.38 8.61 -12.74
C LEU A 68 10.01 7.29 -12.28
N VAL A 69 10.82 6.64 -13.12
CA VAL A 69 11.53 5.41 -12.72
C VAL A 69 12.52 5.71 -11.60
N ALA A 70 13.31 6.78 -11.70
CA ALA A 70 14.21 7.22 -10.63
C ALA A 70 13.46 7.61 -9.35
N GLY A 71 12.28 8.19 -9.49
CA GLY A 71 11.40 8.56 -8.38
C GLY A 71 10.98 7.41 -7.48
N LEU A 72 10.95 6.18 -7.99
CA LEU A 72 10.64 4.98 -7.21
C LEU A 72 11.71 4.68 -6.13
N SER A 73 12.94 5.16 -6.31
CA SER A 73 14.05 5.12 -5.33
C SER A 73 14.12 6.37 -4.46
N GLY A 74 13.17 7.30 -4.58
CA GLY A 74 13.20 8.57 -3.87
C GLY A 74 13.27 8.41 -2.35
N SER A 75 13.92 9.37 -1.68
CA SER A 75 14.14 9.34 -0.22
C SER A 75 12.84 9.45 0.59
N THR A 76 11.79 10.05 0.02
CA THR A 76 10.50 10.22 0.71
C THR A 76 9.45 9.24 0.20
N GLN A 77 8.65 8.69 1.11
CA GLN A 77 7.52 7.83 0.73
C GLN A 77 6.54 8.55 -0.21
N TYR A 78 6.28 9.83 0.04
CA TYR A 78 5.43 10.64 -0.83
C TYR A 78 5.93 10.66 -2.27
N GLY A 79 7.24 10.90 -2.48
CA GLY A 79 7.85 10.93 -3.82
C GLY A 79 7.71 9.58 -4.53
N ARG A 80 8.00 8.49 -3.84
CA ARG A 80 7.87 7.13 -4.40
C ARG A 80 6.43 6.79 -4.79
N LEU A 81 5.48 7.06 -3.90
CA LEU A 81 4.05 6.83 -4.17
C LEU A 81 3.52 7.72 -5.30
N ARG A 82 4.00 8.98 -5.39
CA ARG A 82 3.65 9.86 -6.50
C ARG A 82 4.16 9.30 -7.83
N ALA A 83 5.41 8.87 -7.89
CA ALA A 83 6.00 8.28 -9.09
C ALA A 83 5.22 7.02 -9.51
N GLN A 84 4.97 6.09 -8.58
CA GLN A 84 4.17 4.89 -8.81
C GLN A 84 2.77 5.23 -9.34
N ARG A 85 2.08 6.18 -8.72
CA ARG A 85 0.75 6.63 -9.15
C ARG A 85 0.76 7.16 -10.57
N LEU A 86 1.70 8.05 -10.90
CA LEU A 86 1.78 8.65 -12.24
C LEU A 86 2.14 7.62 -13.33
N ILE A 87 2.91 6.59 -12.98
CA ILE A 87 3.18 5.45 -13.90
C ILE A 87 1.88 4.69 -14.17
N VAL A 88 1.15 4.32 -13.13
CA VAL A 88 -0.04 3.46 -13.25
C VAL A 88 -1.22 4.23 -13.85
N GLU A 89 -1.58 5.40 -13.33
CA GLU A 89 -2.68 6.23 -13.82
C GLU A 89 -2.41 6.73 -15.26
N GLY A 90 -1.15 7.06 -15.56
CA GLY A 90 -0.70 7.43 -16.90
C GLY A 90 -0.59 6.26 -17.88
N LYS A 91 -0.89 5.02 -17.44
CA LYS A 91 -0.81 3.79 -18.24
C LYS A 91 0.54 3.65 -18.98
N LYS A 92 1.64 4.01 -18.34
CA LYS A 92 2.97 4.07 -18.96
C LYS A 92 3.58 2.66 -19.12
N LYS A 93 3.00 1.84 -19.98
CA LYS A 93 3.43 0.46 -20.24
C LYS A 93 4.81 0.36 -20.88
N ASP A 94 5.24 1.39 -21.58
CA ASP A 94 6.57 1.54 -22.14
C ASP A 94 7.68 1.48 -21.09
N LEU A 95 7.36 1.78 -19.82
CA LEU A 95 8.30 1.67 -18.70
C LEU A 95 8.45 0.24 -18.14
N ALA A 96 7.64 -0.72 -18.58
CA ALA A 96 7.66 -2.08 -18.03
C ALA A 96 9.04 -2.76 -18.07
N PRO A 97 9.88 -2.63 -19.11
CA PRO A 97 11.23 -3.20 -19.10
C PRO A 97 12.09 -2.63 -17.96
N ALA A 98 12.12 -1.31 -17.78
CA ALA A 98 12.88 -0.65 -16.71
C ALA A 98 12.36 -1.03 -15.31
N LEU A 99 11.05 -1.17 -15.15
CA LEU A 99 10.42 -1.61 -13.90
C LEU A 99 10.79 -3.07 -13.57
N ARG A 100 10.82 -3.97 -14.56
CA ARG A 100 11.26 -5.37 -14.38
C ARG A 100 12.72 -5.43 -13.95
N ASP A 101 13.56 -4.62 -14.56
CA ASP A 101 14.97 -4.47 -14.16
C ASP A 101 15.12 -4.04 -12.70
N LEU A 102 14.33 -3.08 -12.23
CA LEU A 102 14.33 -2.66 -10.83
C LEU A 102 13.93 -3.80 -9.88
N VAL A 103 12.92 -4.59 -10.22
CA VAL A 103 12.52 -5.74 -9.39
C VAL A 103 13.65 -6.75 -9.24
N VAL A 104 14.37 -7.04 -10.33
CA VAL A 104 15.39 -8.10 -10.35
C VAL A 104 16.73 -7.59 -9.81
N LYS A 105 17.18 -6.41 -10.25
CA LYS A 105 18.52 -5.90 -9.97
C LYS A 105 18.62 -5.11 -8.67
N SER A 106 17.54 -4.51 -8.22
CA SER A 106 17.51 -3.64 -7.03
C SER A 106 16.68 -4.23 -5.89
N ALA A 107 16.66 -5.54 -5.74
CA ALA A 107 15.81 -6.25 -4.77
C ALA A 107 15.97 -5.75 -3.31
N ALA A 108 17.15 -5.25 -2.94
CA ALA A 108 17.39 -4.68 -1.62
C ALA A 108 16.86 -3.25 -1.45
N ASP A 109 16.51 -2.57 -2.53
CA ASP A 109 15.96 -1.23 -2.53
C ASP A 109 14.42 -1.28 -2.42
N VAL A 110 13.86 -0.31 -1.72
CA VAL A 110 12.40 -0.09 -1.67
C VAL A 110 11.81 0.17 -3.08
N ALA A 111 12.61 0.64 -4.02
CA ALA A 111 12.24 0.82 -5.42
C ALA A 111 11.73 -0.47 -6.06
N ALA A 112 12.30 -1.63 -5.73
CA ALA A 112 11.84 -2.92 -6.25
C ALA A 112 10.39 -3.22 -5.87
N ILE A 113 9.97 -2.83 -4.67
CA ILE A 113 8.59 -3.00 -4.21
C ILE A 113 7.65 -2.07 -4.99
N HIS A 114 8.03 -0.80 -5.16
CA HIS A 114 7.24 0.15 -5.95
C HIS A 114 7.16 -0.24 -7.43
N ALA A 115 8.26 -0.76 -8.00
CA ALA A 115 8.29 -1.28 -9.36
C ALA A 115 7.38 -2.50 -9.54
N LEU A 116 7.41 -3.45 -8.60
CA LEU A 116 6.51 -4.61 -8.58
C LEU A 116 5.03 -4.18 -8.63
N TRP A 117 4.65 -3.26 -7.75
CA TRP A 117 3.27 -2.76 -7.71
C TRP A 117 2.89 -1.89 -8.92
N SER A 118 3.86 -1.17 -9.52
CA SER A 118 3.65 -0.46 -10.78
C SER A 118 3.36 -1.45 -11.91
N LEU A 119 4.16 -2.52 -12.03
CA LEU A 119 3.94 -3.59 -13.00
C LEU A 119 2.58 -4.26 -12.81
N GLN A 120 2.21 -4.56 -11.57
CA GLN A 120 0.91 -5.14 -11.24
C GLN A 120 -0.23 -4.21 -11.67
N GLY A 121 -0.16 -2.92 -11.33
CA GLY A 121 -1.17 -1.93 -11.68
C GLY A 121 -1.28 -1.65 -13.20
N LEU A 122 -0.19 -1.85 -13.95
CA LEU A 122 -0.18 -1.74 -15.41
C LEU A 122 -0.68 -3.02 -16.12
N GLY A 123 -0.81 -4.14 -15.41
CA GLY A 123 -1.05 -5.47 -16.01
C GLY A 123 0.17 -6.00 -16.76
N GLU A 124 1.38 -5.57 -16.39
CA GLU A 124 2.65 -5.91 -17.05
C GLU A 124 3.58 -6.78 -16.19
N LEU A 125 3.11 -7.24 -15.01
CA LEU A 125 3.85 -8.16 -14.15
C LEU A 125 3.79 -9.56 -14.74
N ASN A 126 4.85 -9.97 -15.45
CA ASN A 126 4.95 -11.30 -16.02
C ASN A 126 5.44 -12.35 -14.99
N ALA A 127 5.20 -13.63 -15.28
CA ALA A 127 5.55 -14.75 -14.42
C ALA A 127 7.04 -14.78 -14.04
N THR A 128 7.93 -14.50 -14.99
CA THR A 128 9.39 -14.50 -14.73
C THR A 128 9.79 -13.46 -13.69
N THR A 129 9.31 -12.23 -13.83
CA THR A 129 9.60 -11.15 -12.88
C THR A 129 8.94 -11.42 -11.54
N HIS A 130 7.71 -11.93 -11.55
CA HIS A 130 6.99 -12.28 -10.33
C HIS A 130 7.72 -13.39 -9.57
N GLN A 131 8.14 -14.44 -10.26
CA GLN A 131 8.94 -15.52 -9.70
C GLN A 131 10.25 -15.00 -9.09
N ALA A 132 10.98 -14.15 -9.81
CA ALA A 132 12.19 -13.53 -9.28
C ALA A 132 11.95 -12.77 -7.96
N ALA A 133 10.83 -12.05 -7.85
CA ALA A 133 10.44 -11.36 -6.63
C ALA A 133 10.09 -12.32 -5.48
N LEU A 134 9.43 -13.45 -5.78
CA LEU A 134 9.11 -14.50 -4.79
C LEU A 134 10.36 -15.19 -4.25
N TYR A 135 11.41 -15.34 -5.07
CA TYR A 135 12.69 -15.94 -4.66
C TYR A 135 13.72 -14.92 -4.17
N SER A 136 13.36 -13.63 -4.06
CA SER A 136 14.29 -12.60 -3.59
C SER A 136 14.90 -12.94 -2.23
N SER A 137 16.16 -12.59 -2.02
CA SER A 137 16.81 -12.67 -0.70
C SER A 137 16.17 -11.73 0.33
N VAL A 138 15.44 -10.69 -0.13
CA VAL A 138 14.84 -9.63 0.69
C VAL A 138 13.40 -9.96 1.07
N ALA A 139 13.15 -10.25 2.34
CA ALA A 139 11.82 -10.64 2.82
C ALA A 139 10.70 -9.61 2.52
N PRO A 140 10.89 -8.30 2.65
CA PRO A 140 9.89 -7.31 2.23
C PRO A 140 9.45 -7.45 0.76
N LEU A 141 10.37 -7.75 -0.16
CA LEU A 141 10.01 -7.95 -1.57
C LEU A 141 9.23 -9.25 -1.76
N ARG A 142 9.66 -10.36 -1.13
CA ARG A 142 8.90 -11.63 -1.16
C ARG A 142 7.48 -11.46 -0.64
N ARG A 143 7.29 -10.76 0.49
CA ARG A 143 5.94 -10.47 1.03
C ARG A 143 5.05 -9.71 0.05
N ASN A 144 5.61 -8.70 -0.62
CA ASN A 144 4.86 -7.94 -1.62
C ASN A 144 4.58 -8.78 -2.86
N ALA A 145 5.51 -9.63 -3.28
CA ALA A 145 5.28 -10.56 -4.38
C ALA A 145 4.15 -11.54 -4.08
N ILE A 146 4.09 -12.10 -2.87
CA ILE A 146 2.97 -12.95 -2.44
C ILE A 146 1.63 -12.20 -2.51
N ARG A 147 1.59 -10.96 -2.03
CA ARG A 147 0.37 -10.13 -2.06
C ARG A 147 -0.07 -9.76 -3.46
N ALA A 148 0.87 -9.65 -4.40
CA ALA A 148 0.61 -9.34 -5.80
C ALA A 148 0.09 -10.53 -6.61
N LEU A 149 0.14 -11.77 -6.10
CA LEU A 149 -0.45 -12.93 -6.75
C LEU A 149 -1.97 -12.74 -6.90
N GLY A 150 -2.50 -13.15 -8.05
CA GLY A 150 -3.92 -13.31 -8.27
C GLY A 150 -4.50 -14.58 -7.64
N ALA A 151 -5.73 -14.93 -8.02
CA ALA A 151 -6.35 -16.20 -7.64
C ALA A 151 -6.36 -17.22 -8.82
N ASP A 152 -5.71 -16.88 -9.94
CA ASP A 152 -5.64 -17.69 -11.15
C ASP A 152 -4.65 -18.86 -11.01
N ALA A 153 -4.70 -19.80 -11.97
CA ALA A 153 -3.88 -21.01 -11.95
C ALA A 153 -2.38 -20.72 -12.05
N GLU A 154 -1.97 -19.66 -12.76
CA GLU A 154 -0.57 -19.25 -12.87
C GLU A 154 -0.05 -18.75 -11.53
N SER A 155 -0.82 -17.90 -10.84
CA SER A 155 -0.53 -17.42 -9.50
C SER A 155 -0.43 -18.56 -8.48
N GLN A 156 -1.34 -19.54 -8.55
CA GLN A 156 -1.25 -20.74 -7.71
C GLN A 156 0.05 -21.53 -7.98
N LYS A 157 0.39 -21.74 -9.25
CA LYS A 157 1.63 -22.43 -9.64
C LYS A 157 2.88 -21.71 -9.09
N LEU A 158 2.92 -20.39 -9.19
CA LEU A 158 4.01 -19.59 -8.63
C LEU A 158 4.08 -19.70 -7.11
N PHE A 159 2.95 -19.63 -6.43
CA PHE A 159 2.84 -19.74 -4.99
C PHE A 159 3.36 -21.09 -4.46
N PHE A 160 2.86 -22.19 -5.02
CA PHE A 160 3.29 -23.54 -4.62
C PHE A 160 4.75 -23.80 -4.99
N GLY A 161 5.17 -23.37 -6.18
CA GLY A 161 6.55 -23.55 -6.64
C GLY A 161 7.58 -22.81 -5.79
N ALA A 162 7.21 -21.65 -5.24
CA ALA A 162 8.11 -20.86 -4.40
C ALA A 162 8.15 -21.34 -2.93
N GLY A 163 7.29 -22.23 -2.49
CA GLY A 163 7.30 -22.80 -1.14
C GLY A 163 7.13 -21.75 -0.02
N VAL A 164 6.47 -20.66 -0.30
CA VAL A 164 6.39 -19.45 0.56
C VAL A 164 5.77 -19.69 1.94
N VAL A 165 5.01 -20.76 2.12
CA VAL A 165 4.42 -21.15 3.42
C VAL A 165 5.48 -21.61 4.43
N ALA A 166 6.65 -22.05 3.94
CA ALA A 166 7.80 -22.43 4.74
C ALA A 166 8.91 -21.36 4.75
N ASP A 167 8.61 -20.11 4.38
CA ASP A 167 9.59 -19.03 4.35
C ASP A 167 10.26 -18.84 5.72
N LYS A 168 11.55 -18.53 5.72
CA LYS A 168 12.31 -18.26 6.95
C LYS A 168 11.83 -17.05 7.72
N ASP A 169 11.23 -16.04 7.03
CA ASP A 169 10.68 -14.83 7.64
C ASP A 169 9.21 -15.06 8.05
N ALA A 170 8.90 -14.89 9.34
CA ALA A 170 7.59 -15.14 9.88
C ALA A 170 6.48 -14.27 9.27
N ALA A 171 6.79 -13.00 8.96
CA ALA A 171 5.83 -12.11 8.33
C ALA A 171 5.56 -12.47 6.86
N THR A 172 6.55 -13.09 6.19
CA THR A 172 6.37 -13.65 4.84
C THR A 172 5.49 -14.90 4.90
N ARG A 173 5.71 -15.81 5.87
CA ARG A 173 4.78 -16.96 6.10
C ARG A 173 3.36 -16.50 6.37
N LEU A 174 3.17 -15.47 7.22
CA LEU A 174 1.84 -14.92 7.47
C LEU A 174 1.19 -14.40 6.17
N ALA A 175 1.93 -13.68 5.33
CA ALA A 175 1.42 -13.23 4.04
C ALA A 175 1.02 -14.40 3.13
N ALA A 176 1.78 -15.51 3.18
CA ALA A 176 1.47 -16.72 2.43
C ALA A 176 0.19 -17.40 2.96
N PHE A 177 0.00 -17.50 4.27
CA PHE A 177 -1.23 -18.06 4.84
C PHE A 177 -2.48 -17.25 4.48
N VAL A 178 -2.37 -15.91 4.54
CA VAL A 178 -3.47 -15.04 4.10
C VAL A 178 -3.77 -15.25 2.61
N LYS A 179 -2.73 -15.31 1.76
CA LYS A 179 -2.90 -15.53 0.31
C LYS A 179 -3.49 -16.90 -0.01
N LEU A 180 -3.14 -17.93 0.75
CA LEU A 180 -3.69 -19.28 0.56
C LEU A 180 -5.22 -19.30 0.71
N ALA A 181 -5.78 -18.44 1.57
CA ALA A 181 -7.22 -18.32 1.76
C ALA A 181 -7.94 -17.66 0.57
N ASP A 182 -7.22 -16.91 -0.28
CA ASP A 182 -7.78 -16.29 -1.47
C ASP A 182 -7.89 -17.25 -2.66
N PHE A 183 -7.19 -18.39 -2.62
CA PHE A 183 -7.19 -19.34 -3.73
C PHE A 183 -8.47 -20.18 -3.78
N PRO A 184 -8.98 -20.48 -4.98
CA PRO A 184 -10.05 -21.46 -5.15
C PRO A 184 -9.65 -22.81 -4.56
N THR A 185 -10.62 -23.51 -4.04
CA THR A 185 -10.40 -24.85 -3.48
C THR A 185 -9.91 -25.80 -4.56
N SER A 186 -8.74 -26.38 -4.36
CA SER A 186 -8.14 -27.41 -5.21
C SER A 186 -7.56 -28.54 -4.34
N PRO A 187 -7.25 -29.72 -4.92
CA PRO A 187 -6.59 -30.80 -4.18
C PRO A 187 -5.28 -30.36 -3.53
N GLU A 188 -4.50 -29.52 -4.21
CA GLU A 188 -3.23 -28.97 -3.74
C GLU A 188 -3.46 -28.03 -2.55
N VAL A 189 -4.43 -27.13 -2.63
CA VAL A 189 -4.81 -26.22 -1.53
C VAL A 189 -5.27 -27.03 -0.33
N GLN A 190 -6.16 -28.01 -0.52
CA GLN A 190 -6.66 -28.88 0.55
C GLN A 190 -5.53 -29.66 1.23
N THR A 191 -4.62 -30.22 0.44
CA THR A 191 -3.47 -30.98 0.95
C THR A 191 -2.58 -30.09 1.80
N LEU A 192 -2.23 -28.90 1.32
CA LEU A 192 -1.41 -27.94 2.06
C LEU A 192 -2.10 -27.50 3.35
N VAL A 193 -3.39 -27.16 3.31
CA VAL A 193 -4.16 -26.77 4.52
C VAL A 193 -4.15 -27.89 5.56
N ARG A 194 -4.34 -29.16 5.15
CA ARG A 194 -4.27 -30.30 6.07
C ARG A 194 -2.88 -30.45 6.70
N GLN A 195 -1.81 -30.31 5.91
CA GLN A 195 -0.43 -30.37 6.41
C GLN A 195 -0.16 -29.27 7.43
N LEU A 196 -0.51 -28.03 7.11
CA LEU A 196 -0.33 -26.88 8.00
C LEU A 196 -1.15 -27.03 9.29
N SER A 197 -2.37 -27.57 9.21
CA SER A 197 -3.22 -27.82 10.39
C SER A 197 -2.67 -28.91 11.30
N ALA A 198 -1.89 -29.84 10.76
CA ALA A 198 -1.25 -30.91 11.52
C ALA A 198 0.09 -30.45 12.14
N ASP A 199 0.72 -29.43 11.60
CA ASP A 199 2.02 -28.92 12.06
C ASP A 199 1.88 -28.24 13.44
N ALA A 200 2.57 -28.76 14.44
CA ALA A 200 2.59 -28.21 15.79
C ALA A 200 3.16 -26.76 15.84
N ALA A 201 4.08 -26.42 14.92
CA ALA A 201 4.67 -25.08 14.83
C ALA A 201 3.66 -23.99 14.37
N VAL A 202 2.55 -24.37 13.77
CA VAL A 202 1.45 -23.45 13.41
C VAL A 202 0.47 -23.26 14.56
N LYS A 203 0.46 -24.16 15.53
CA LYS A 203 -0.47 -24.16 16.67
C LYS A 203 0.09 -23.46 17.91
N SER A 204 1.35 -23.14 17.93
CA SER A 204 2.04 -22.43 19.01
C SER A 204 2.23 -20.93 18.70
#